data_c58c013fef0f2432d0ea040bf9d07286
#
_entry.id   c58c013fef0f2432d0ea040bf9d07286
#
_cell.length_a   1.000
_cell.length_b   1.000
_cell.length_c   1.000
_cell.angle_alpha   90.00
_cell.angle_beta   90.00
_cell.angle_gamma   90.00
#
_symmetry.space_group_name_H-M   'P 1'
#
loop_
_entity.id
_entity.type
_entity.pdbx_description
1 polymer ?
#
loop_
_entity_poly.entity_id
_entity_poly.type
_entity_poly.pdbx_seq_one_letter_code
_entity_poly.pdbx_strand_id
1 'polypeptide(L)'
;MLPFLQSLCDRASASLGTQPLFTLSLGAALTAVFLQAALKTEAAPSLAWVVWARLGRFVWATTLVALLLGAAMGLGNYLDRTAASFRHDHGRVTEANLDAVRTIWGPEQTQGELSVALRWEEEQIERLESEDPTKPTVTRKRRIIHTIDENPFVSARHAVTLQQSPRKKGPAVYPGYATTCRFSWRLRNPAARDVTATLRFPLPAASAMYDELAVALNGASVRERLRIRSNALELELPLKPSEEIGYEVSFKSRGLSFWYFQVREAREIRDLELKLVLPDMPRKSLNYPEGCMTPTAVADAGHGCVLTYRLDRALSNKGMGIEIPKLTQPGELAGAVLDEARKGWVLLLAALLLGGTLAGFKHTALLAVFVGAAVAFAYGLLGDFCDTPLGFWGTGAVVVLPIIVLLVVALLRMVPGAEGNALVLELVAFGLWYPCLAGLDDKRRLLYLNLSAVLFLVVAAWLLARRLRAGKRV
;
A
#
# COMPACT_ATOMS: atom_id res chain seq x y z
N MET A 1 7.21 -44.17 28.56
CA MET A 1 8.20 -43.24 27.93
C MET A 1 8.04 -43.18 26.42
N LEU A 2 7.97 -44.30 25.69
CA LEU A 2 7.73 -44.31 24.22
C LEU A 2 6.44 -43.59 23.77
N PRO A 3 5.24 -43.77 24.38
CA PRO A 3 4.02 -43.12 23.94
C PRO A 3 4.05 -41.57 24.14
N PHE A 4 4.77 -41.10 25.15
CA PHE A 4 4.94 -39.68 25.40
C PHE A 4 5.85 -39.01 24.38
N LEU A 5 6.94 -39.67 23.98
CA LEU A 5 7.84 -39.19 22.90
C LEU A 5 7.15 -39.23 21.55
N GLN A 6 6.29 -40.19 21.29
CA GLN A 6 5.50 -40.28 20.08
C GLN A 6 4.46 -39.15 19.99
N SER A 7 3.74 -38.89 21.09
CA SER A 7 2.81 -37.76 21.17
C SER A 7 3.49 -36.37 21.03
N LEU A 8 4.73 -36.24 21.50
CA LEU A 8 5.55 -35.03 21.34
C LEU A 8 6.01 -34.86 19.87
N CYS A 9 6.41 -35.97 19.21
CA CYS A 9 6.76 -35.95 17.78
C CYS A 9 5.55 -35.65 16.91
N ASP A 10 4.37 -36.20 17.21
CA ASP A 10 3.14 -35.95 16.46
C ASP A 10 2.65 -34.51 16.62
N ARG A 11 2.76 -33.91 17.81
CA ARG A 11 2.44 -32.51 18.06
C ARG A 11 3.45 -31.55 17.39
N ALA A 12 4.74 -31.88 17.43
CA ALA A 12 5.78 -31.11 16.76
C ALA A 12 5.65 -31.18 15.23
N SER A 13 5.30 -32.33 14.67
CA SER A 13 5.08 -32.49 13.23
C SER A 13 3.81 -31.79 12.75
N ALA A 14 2.74 -31.78 13.54
CA ALA A 14 1.50 -31.08 13.24
C ALA A 14 1.65 -29.55 13.31
N SER A 15 2.50 -29.05 14.23
CA SER A 15 2.72 -27.60 14.38
C SER A 15 3.73 -27.00 13.38
N LEU A 16 4.64 -27.83 12.83
CA LEU A 16 5.74 -27.39 11.96
C LEU A 16 5.50 -27.62 10.46
N GLY A 17 4.32 -28.13 10.06
CA GLY A 17 3.99 -28.44 8.66
C GLY A 17 5.07 -29.27 8.02
N THR A 18 4.84 -30.56 7.90
CA THR A 18 5.59 -31.62 7.19
C THR A 18 6.86 -31.17 6.44
N GLN A 19 7.95 -30.97 7.16
CA GLN A 19 9.26 -30.87 6.53
C GLN A 19 10.04 -32.16 6.81
N PRO A 20 10.22 -33.05 5.82
CA PRO A 20 10.88 -34.34 6.01
C PRO A 20 12.33 -34.22 6.48
N LEU A 21 12.98 -33.07 6.25
CA LEU A 21 14.35 -32.81 6.70
C LEU A 21 14.47 -32.61 8.21
N PHE A 22 13.44 -32.07 8.89
CA PHE A 22 13.46 -31.88 10.34
C PHE A 22 13.31 -33.22 11.08
N THR A 23 12.43 -34.10 10.61
CA THR A 23 12.26 -35.43 11.15
C THR A 23 13.48 -36.32 10.92
N LEU A 24 14.12 -36.22 9.74
CA LEU A 24 15.38 -36.90 9.44
C LEU A 24 16.56 -36.42 10.31
N SER A 25 16.67 -35.08 10.52
CA SER A 25 17.73 -34.51 11.34
C SER A 25 17.57 -34.85 12.82
N LEU A 26 16.34 -34.87 13.35
CA LEU A 26 16.04 -35.25 14.71
C LEU A 26 16.30 -36.76 14.92
N GLY A 27 15.91 -37.61 13.95
CA GLY A 27 16.19 -39.03 13.94
C GLY A 27 17.69 -39.33 13.93
N ALA A 28 18.45 -38.66 13.07
CA ALA A 28 19.90 -38.76 13.00
C ALA A 28 20.60 -38.28 14.30
N ALA A 29 20.10 -37.22 14.93
CA ALA A 29 20.62 -36.74 16.21
C ALA A 29 20.41 -37.73 17.36
N LEU A 30 19.20 -38.29 17.45
CA LEU A 30 18.89 -39.33 18.46
C LEU A 30 19.72 -40.59 18.25
N THR A 31 19.91 -41.00 17.00
CA THR A 31 20.75 -42.18 16.65
C THR A 31 22.22 -41.94 17.01
N ALA A 32 22.75 -40.73 16.75
CA ALA A 32 24.13 -40.38 17.10
C ALA A 32 24.36 -40.33 18.62
N VAL A 33 23.42 -39.82 19.41
CA VAL A 33 23.48 -39.81 20.88
C VAL A 33 23.42 -41.25 21.42
N PHE A 34 22.62 -42.15 20.85
CA PHE A 34 22.53 -43.56 21.23
C PHE A 34 23.81 -44.30 20.90
N LEU A 35 24.40 -44.09 19.73
CA LEU A 35 25.70 -44.67 19.34
C LEU A 35 26.84 -44.20 20.24
N GLN A 36 26.85 -42.90 20.61
CA GLN A 36 27.88 -42.36 21.49
C GLN A 36 27.77 -42.90 22.92
N ALA A 37 26.57 -43.17 23.41
CA ALA A 37 26.34 -43.83 24.71
C ALA A 37 26.76 -45.30 24.68
N ALA A 38 26.54 -46.00 23.57
CA ALA A 38 26.91 -47.41 23.39
C ALA A 38 28.45 -47.63 23.23
N LEU A 39 29.17 -46.61 22.73
CA LEU A 39 30.62 -46.70 22.46
C LEU A 39 31.51 -46.31 23.67
N LYS A 40 30.96 -46.01 24.85
CA LYS A 40 31.70 -45.70 26.08
C LYS A 40 32.18 -46.93 26.86
N THR A 41 32.30 -48.11 26.22
CA THR A 41 32.90 -49.29 26.87
C THR A 41 34.44 -49.27 26.73
N GLU A 42 35.14 -49.31 27.86
CA GLU A 42 36.58 -49.34 27.97
C GLU A 42 37.15 -50.67 27.41
N ALA A 43 37.58 -50.68 26.17
CA ALA A 43 38.35 -51.76 25.57
C ALA A 43 39.54 -51.20 24.77
N ALA A 44 40.69 -51.91 24.82
CA ALA A 44 41.93 -51.56 24.18
C ALA A 44 41.81 -51.16 22.69
N PRO A 45 42.65 -50.27 22.15
CA PRO A 45 42.48 -49.67 20.82
C PRO A 45 42.79 -50.67 19.72
N SER A 46 41.78 -51.49 19.35
CA SER A 46 41.81 -52.27 18.13
C SER A 46 41.55 -51.37 16.90
N LEU A 47 42.04 -51.81 15.74
CA LEU A 47 41.84 -51.08 14.47
C LEU A 47 40.33 -50.77 14.24
N ALA A 48 39.46 -51.66 14.65
CA ALA A 48 38.01 -51.52 14.65
C ALA A 48 37.56 -50.30 15.50
N TRP A 49 38.14 -50.12 16.70
CA TRP A 49 37.82 -48.98 17.58
C TRP A 49 38.18 -47.65 16.96
N VAL A 50 39.33 -47.53 16.24
CA VAL A 50 39.73 -46.32 15.53
C VAL A 50 38.79 -45.98 14.39
N VAL A 51 38.32 -46.98 13.66
CA VAL A 51 37.31 -46.83 12.58
C VAL A 51 35.99 -46.35 13.17
N TRP A 52 35.50 -47.00 14.24
CA TRP A 52 34.26 -46.62 14.92
C TRP A 52 34.34 -45.23 15.55
N ALA A 53 35.45 -44.83 16.13
CA ALA A 53 35.64 -43.48 16.66
C ALA A 53 35.68 -42.41 15.57
N ARG A 54 36.20 -42.75 14.39
CA ARG A 54 36.14 -41.83 13.21
C ARG A 54 34.72 -41.76 12.65
N LEU A 55 34.03 -42.89 12.53
CA LEU A 55 32.64 -42.94 12.08
C LEU A 55 31.73 -42.17 13.06
N GLY A 56 31.89 -42.35 14.37
CA GLY A 56 31.14 -41.63 15.39
C GLY A 56 31.33 -40.09 15.30
N ARG A 57 32.58 -39.65 15.08
CA ARG A 57 32.88 -38.23 14.86
C ARG A 57 32.27 -37.69 13.58
N PHE A 58 32.26 -38.47 12.50
CA PHE A 58 31.62 -38.09 11.23
C PHE A 58 30.10 -37.98 11.39
N VAL A 59 29.47 -38.99 12.00
CA VAL A 59 28.02 -38.99 12.28
C VAL A 59 27.64 -37.79 13.18
N TRP A 60 28.43 -37.52 14.23
CA TRP A 60 28.21 -36.37 15.09
C TRP A 60 28.34 -35.04 14.34
N ALA A 61 29.36 -34.87 13.49
CA ALA A 61 29.57 -33.67 12.71
C ALA A 61 28.42 -33.47 11.70
N THR A 62 27.99 -34.54 11.00
CA THR A 62 26.87 -34.44 10.05
C THR A 62 25.55 -34.14 10.75
N THR A 63 25.29 -34.70 11.92
CA THR A 63 24.11 -34.43 12.74
C THR A 63 24.10 -32.96 13.21
N LEU A 64 25.23 -32.46 13.68
CA LEU A 64 25.37 -31.07 14.11
C LEU A 64 25.10 -30.09 12.94
N VAL A 65 25.69 -30.39 11.76
CA VAL A 65 25.44 -29.59 10.55
C VAL A 65 23.98 -29.66 10.16
N ALA A 66 23.34 -30.81 10.19
CA ALA A 66 21.92 -30.96 9.90
C ALA A 66 21.03 -30.16 10.88
N LEU A 67 21.35 -30.19 12.18
CA LEU A 67 20.64 -29.39 13.19
C LEU A 67 20.80 -27.87 12.97
N LEU A 68 22.02 -27.42 12.67
CA LEU A 68 22.30 -26.03 12.41
C LEU A 68 21.62 -25.54 11.14
N LEU A 69 21.60 -26.36 10.08
CA LEU A 69 20.84 -26.07 8.85
C LEU A 69 19.33 -26.04 9.13
N GLY A 70 18.82 -27.01 9.91
CA GLY A 70 17.41 -27.02 10.33
C GLY A 70 17.02 -25.78 11.13
N ALA A 71 17.88 -25.35 12.07
CA ALA A 71 17.68 -24.12 12.83
C ALA A 71 17.70 -22.87 11.93
N ALA A 72 18.66 -22.80 11.02
CA ALA A 72 18.74 -21.71 10.05
C ALA A 72 17.50 -21.65 9.15
N MET A 73 17.04 -22.79 8.62
CA MET A 73 15.80 -22.84 7.83
C MET A 73 14.57 -22.47 8.67
N GLY A 74 14.50 -22.92 9.92
CA GLY A 74 13.43 -22.58 10.85
C GLY A 74 13.35 -21.08 11.12
N LEU A 75 14.49 -20.43 11.37
CA LEU A 75 14.58 -18.98 11.57
C LEU A 75 14.24 -18.18 10.30
N GLY A 76 14.70 -18.64 9.13
CA GLY A 76 14.32 -18.02 7.86
C GLY A 76 12.80 -18.10 7.61
N ASN A 77 12.20 -19.25 7.87
CA ASN A 77 10.75 -19.43 7.79
C ASN A 77 10.00 -18.60 8.85
N TYR A 78 10.56 -18.43 10.04
CA TYR A 78 10.02 -17.53 11.06
C TYR A 78 9.95 -16.10 10.55
N LEU A 79 11.02 -15.57 9.96
CA LEU A 79 11.03 -14.22 9.39
C LEU A 79 9.99 -14.05 8.27
N ASP A 80 9.87 -15.03 7.36
CA ASP A 80 8.87 -14.99 6.29
C ASP A 80 7.44 -14.98 6.83
N ARG A 81 7.17 -15.85 7.81
CA ARG A 81 5.85 -15.93 8.44
C ARG A 81 5.53 -14.63 9.19
N THR A 82 6.51 -14.09 9.93
CA THR A 82 6.35 -12.81 10.63
C THR A 82 6.05 -11.68 9.64
N ALA A 83 6.79 -11.58 8.54
CA ALA A 83 6.52 -10.59 7.51
C ALA A 83 5.15 -10.79 6.84
N ALA A 84 4.75 -12.03 6.55
CA ALA A 84 3.47 -12.35 5.93
C ALA A 84 2.28 -12.10 6.87
N SER A 85 2.36 -12.57 8.14
CA SER A 85 1.29 -12.33 9.13
C SER A 85 1.15 -10.86 9.45
N PHE A 86 2.27 -10.14 9.62
CA PHE A 86 2.26 -8.70 9.86
C PHE A 86 1.55 -7.95 8.72
N ARG A 87 1.90 -8.23 7.45
CA ARG A 87 1.23 -7.60 6.30
C ARG A 87 -0.26 -7.90 6.26
N HIS A 88 -0.65 -9.15 6.52
CA HIS A 88 -2.05 -9.56 6.52
C HIS A 88 -2.84 -8.86 7.62
N ASP A 89 -2.35 -8.89 8.85
CA ASP A 89 -3.04 -8.32 10.03
C ASP A 89 -3.05 -6.80 9.97
N HIS A 90 -1.93 -6.16 9.62
CA HIS A 90 -1.85 -4.72 9.45
C HIS A 90 -2.74 -4.24 8.30
N GLY A 91 -2.75 -4.94 7.16
CA GLY A 91 -3.63 -4.64 6.02
C GLY A 91 -5.10 -4.69 6.40
N ARG A 92 -5.53 -5.76 7.08
CA ARG A 92 -6.91 -5.94 7.53
C ARG A 92 -7.36 -4.86 8.52
N VAL A 93 -6.51 -4.54 9.52
CA VAL A 93 -6.80 -3.50 10.51
C VAL A 93 -6.84 -2.12 9.85
N THR A 94 -5.92 -1.84 8.94
CA THR A 94 -5.87 -0.58 8.19
C THR A 94 -7.11 -0.39 7.32
N GLU A 95 -7.56 -1.44 6.62
CA GLU A 95 -8.76 -1.39 5.78
C GLU A 95 -10.03 -1.20 6.61
N ALA A 96 -10.21 -1.97 7.71
CA ALA A 96 -11.33 -1.80 8.63
C ALA A 96 -11.37 -0.40 9.27
N ASN A 97 -10.22 0.14 9.61
CA ASN A 97 -10.11 1.51 10.12
C ASN A 97 -10.42 2.55 9.03
N LEU A 98 -10.01 2.32 7.78
CA LEU A 98 -10.32 3.19 6.64
C LEU A 98 -11.83 3.26 6.41
N ASP A 99 -12.53 2.12 6.41
CA ASP A 99 -13.99 2.07 6.25
C ASP A 99 -14.72 2.84 7.37
N ALA A 100 -14.23 2.70 8.59
CA ALA A 100 -14.79 3.47 9.68
C ALA A 100 -14.49 4.98 9.57
N VAL A 101 -13.33 5.38 9.03
CA VAL A 101 -13.04 6.80 8.75
C VAL A 101 -13.89 7.29 7.58
N ARG A 102 -14.11 6.50 6.52
CA ARG A 102 -15.04 6.80 5.42
C ARG A 102 -16.45 7.11 5.93
N THR A 103 -16.94 6.31 6.87
CA THR A 103 -18.28 6.49 7.44
C THR A 103 -18.41 7.78 8.23
N ILE A 104 -17.37 8.19 8.98
CA ILE A 104 -17.41 9.36 9.88
C ILE A 104 -17.04 10.66 9.13
N TRP A 105 -16.05 10.58 8.24
CA TRP A 105 -15.48 11.76 7.59
C TRP A 105 -16.01 12.00 6.19
N GLY A 106 -16.21 10.95 5.43
CA GLY A 106 -16.66 10.94 4.04
C GLY A 106 -15.77 10.07 3.16
N PRO A 107 -16.33 9.45 2.11
CA PRO A 107 -15.60 8.60 1.16
C PRO A 107 -14.81 9.43 0.15
N GLU A 108 -14.15 8.73 -0.76
CA GLU A 108 -13.57 9.29 -1.98
C GLU A 108 -14.64 9.98 -2.82
N GLN A 109 -14.31 11.11 -3.45
CA GLN A 109 -15.28 11.92 -4.18
C GLN A 109 -15.00 11.93 -5.68
N THR A 110 -16.03 11.54 -6.44
CA THR A 110 -16.05 11.67 -7.89
C THR A 110 -17.20 12.57 -8.32
N GLN A 111 -16.89 13.79 -8.69
CA GLN A 111 -17.87 14.75 -9.19
C GLN A 111 -18.19 14.46 -10.66
N GLY A 112 -19.40 14.07 -10.92
CA GLY A 112 -19.90 13.95 -12.29
C GLY A 112 -20.28 15.31 -12.89
N GLU A 113 -20.26 15.40 -14.20
CA GLU A 113 -20.69 16.59 -14.93
C GLU A 113 -22.21 16.79 -14.88
N LEU A 114 -22.66 18.05 -14.98
CA LEU A 114 -24.09 18.39 -15.11
C LEU A 114 -24.70 17.71 -16.34
N SER A 115 -25.84 17.07 -16.16
CA SER A 115 -26.67 16.52 -17.25
C SER A 115 -27.84 17.42 -17.53
N VAL A 116 -28.06 17.74 -18.79
CA VAL A 116 -29.18 18.57 -19.27
C VAL A 116 -29.97 17.79 -20.30
N ALA A 117 -31.25 17.59 -20.03
CA ALA A 117 -32.19 17.00 -20.99
C ALA A 117 -33.19 18.08 -21.41
N LEU A 118 -33.28 18.33 -22.71
CA LEU A 118 -34.24 19.27 -23.30
C LEU A 118 -35.37 18.48 -23.94
N ARG A 119 -36.62 18.82 -23.57
CA ARG A 119 -37.81 18.14 -24.06
C ARG A 119 -38.84 19.19 -24.46
N TRP A 120 -39.66 18.83 -25.48
CA TRP A 120 -40.83 19.58 -25.81
C TRP A 120 -41.97 18.61 -26.09
N GLU A 121 -43.22 19.08 -25.88
CA GLU A 121 -44.40 18.26 -26.00
C GLU A 121 -45.19 18.73 -27.23
N GLU A 122 -45.67 17.76 -28.01
CA GLU A 122 -46.54 17.97 -29.14
C GLU A 122 -47.89 17.24 -28.90
N GLU A 123 -48.98 17.98 -29.00
CA GLU A 123 -50.30 17.37 -28.97
C GLU A 123 -50.70 16.97 -30.39
N GLN A 124 -50.66 15.69 -30.66
CA GLN A 124 -51.19 15.14 -31.92
C GLN A 124 -52.65 14.74 -31.74
N ILE A 125 -53.52 15.28 -32.61
CA ILE A 125 -54.91 14.95 -32.61
C ILE A 125 -55.11 13.82 -33.62
N GLU A 126 -55.32 12.63 -33.13
CA GLU A 126 -55.60 11.45 -33.94
C GLU A 126 -57.12 11.31 -34.08
N ARG A 127 -57.64 11.46 -35.33
CA ARG A 127 -59.06 11.21 -35.64
C ARG A 127 -59.22 9.74 -36.02
N LEU A 128 -59.78 9.00 -35.10
CA LEU A 128 -60.20 7.61 -35.39
C LEU A 128 -61.52 7.64 -36.07
N GLU A 129 -61.55 7.44 -37.42
CA GLU A 129 -62.77 7.23 -38.18
C GLU A 129 -63.42 5.90 -37.73
N SER A 130 -64.67 5.94 -37.33
CA SER A 130 -65.44 4.73 -37.01
C SER A 130 -65.79 3.99 -38.29
N GLU A 131 -65.57 2.70 -38.35
CA GLU A 131 -66.03 1.85 -39.45
C GLU A 131 -67.60 1.88 -39.60
N ASP A 132 -68.33 2.38 -38.63
CA ASP A 132 -69.74 2.55 -38.59
C ASP A 132 -70.10 4.04 -38.79
N PRO A 133 -70.72 4.44 -39.95
CA PRO A 133 -71.04 5.81 -40.30
C PRO A 133 -72.02 6.49 -39.34
N THR A 134 -72.73 5.75 -38.48
CA THR A 134 -73.67 6.26 -37.49
C THR A 134 -72.98 6.66 -36.15
N LYS A 135 -71.72 6.34 -35.96
CA LYS A 135 -70.98 6.69 -34.71
C LYS A 135 -70.17 7.96 -34.86
N PRO A 136 -70.09 8.82 -33.83
CA PRO A 136 -69.32 10.04 -33.88
C PRO A 136 -67.84 9.69 -33.96
N THR A 137 -67.09 10.43 -34.78
CA THR A 137 -65.66 10.34 -34.90
C THR A 137 -65.02 10.62 -33.53
N VAL A 138 -64.25 9.65 -32.98
CA VAL A 138 -63.56 9.78 -31.68
C VAL A 138 -62.27 10.50 -31.93
N THR A 139 -62.13 11.68 -31.35
CA THR A 139 -60.90 12.44 -31.39
C THR A 139 -60.05 12.05 -30.18
N ARG A 140 -58.91 11.42 -30.40
CA ARG A 140 -57.96 11.07 -29.35
C ARG A 140 -56.79 12.05 -29.36
N LYS A 141 -56.57 12.76 -28.26
CA LYS A 141 -55.39 13.58 -28.05
C LYS A 141 -54.24 12.69 -27.59
N ARG A 142 -53.18 12.60 -28.36
CA ARG A 142 -51.96 11.90 -28.02
C ARG A 142 -50.86 12.94 -27.77
N ARG A 143 -50.23 12.87 -26.58
CA ARG A 143 -49.08 13.71 -26.23
C ARG A 143 -47.82 12.97 -26.62
N ILE A 144 -47.02 13.53 -27.51
CA ILE A 144 -45.73 13.03 -27.95
C ILE A 144 -44.62 13.87 -27.30
N ILE A 145 -43.67 13.24 -26.63
CA ILE A 145 -42.53 13.90 -26.02
C ILE A 145 -41.35 13.73 -26.95
N HIS A 146 -40.82 14.82 -27.41
CA HIS A 146 -39.61 14.90 -28.22
C HIS A 146 -38.41 15.31 -27.37
N THR A 147 -37.26 14.67 -27.59
CA THR A 147 -35.98 15.00 -26.95
C THR A 147 -35.07 15.72 -27.94
N ILE A 148 -34.35 16.72 -27.51
CA ILE A 148 -33.37 17.47 -28.29
C ILE A 148 -31.97 16.99 -27.92
N ASP A 149 -31.20 16.48 -28.89
CA ASP A 149 -29.84 15.94 -28.70
C ASP A 149 -28.77 17.02 -28.86
N GLU A 150 -29.13 18.24 -29.29
CA GLU A 150 -28.17 19.34 -29.43
C GLU A 150 -27.57 19.75 -28.09
N ASN A 151 -26.25 20.07 -28.12
CA ASN A 151 -25.50 20.45 -26.93
C ASN A 151 -25.90 21.85 -26.41
N PRO A 152 -26.55 21.96 -25.24
CA PRO A 152 -26.99 23.24 -24.69
C PRO A 152 -25.89 24.02 -23.98
N PHE A 153 -24.70 23.46 -23.78
CA PHE A 153 -23.62 24.09 -23.02
C PHE A 153 -22.90 25.16 -23.85
N VAL A 154 -22.81 26.38 -23.31
CA VAL A 154 -22.06 27.48 -23.85
C VAL A 154 -20.68 27.55 -23.19
N SER A 155 -20.64 27.52 -21.88
CA SER A 155 -19.39 27.53 -21.10
C SER A 155 -19.58 26.89 -19.73
N ALA A 156 -18.48 26.42 -19.14
CA ALA A 156 -18.43 25.87 -17.79
C ALA A 156 -17.21 26.42 -17.04
N ARG A 157 -17.42 26.94 -15.84
CA ARG A 157 -16.38 27.50 -14.97
C ARG A 157 -16.49 26.87 -13.60
N HIS A 158 -15.46 26.13 -13.20
CA HIS A 158 -15.46 25.37 -11.96
C HIS A 158 -14.26 25.78 -11.11
N ALA A 159 -14.50 25.97 -9.83
CA ALA A 159 -13.46 26.25 -8.84
C ALA A 159 -13.64 25.32 -7.65
N VAL A 160 -12.60 24.59 -7.33
CA VAL A 160 -12.59 23.65 -6.20
C VAL A 160 -11.34 23.90 -5.37
N THR A 161 -11.52 24.13 -4.09
CA THR A 161 -10.44 24.25 -3.12
C THR A 161 -10.39 22.98 -2.30
N LEU A 162 -9.23 22.32 -2.28
CA LEU A 162 -8.98 21.10 -1.50
C LEU A 162 -7.93 21.40 -0.43
N GLN A 163 -8.34 21.41 0.81
CA GLN A 163 -7.48 21.62 1.97
C GLN A 163 -7.20 20.28 2.63
N GLN A 164 -5.92 19.95 2.88
CA GLN A 164 -5.56 18.72 3.58
C GLN A 164 -6.13 18.71 4.99
N SER A 165 -6.69 17.59 5.40
CA SER A 165 -7.24 17.38 6.73
C SER A 165 -7.02 15.91 7.16
N PRO A 166 -5.77 15.51 7.45
CA PRO A 166 -5.45 14.13 7.79
C PRO A 166 -6.29 13.64 8.98
N ARG A 167 -6.73 12.39 8.91
CA ARG A 167 -7.55 11.76 9.95
C ARG A 167 -6.81 10.61 10.59
N LYS A 168 -6.71 10.67 11.92
CA LYS A 168 -6.07 9.62 12.70
C LYS A 168 -7.12 8.66 13.26
N LYS A 169 -6.87 7.35 13.10
CA LYS A 169 -7.63 6.28 13.78
C LYS A 169 -6.67 5.17 14.20
N GLY A 170 -6.56 4.94 15.52
CA GLY A 170 -5.50 4.11 16.08
C GLY A 170 -4.11 4.71 15.77
N PRO A 171 -3.13 3.90 15.39
CA PRO A 171 -1.80 4.36 14.98
C PRO A 171 -1.78 4.94 13.55
N ALA A 172 -2.80 4.65 12.74
CA ALA A 172 -2.86 5.00 11.32
C ALA A 172 -3.36 6.42 11.07
N VAL A 173 -2.80 7.08 10.03
CA VAL A 173 -3.20 8.41 9.56
C VAL A 173 -3.66 8.31 8.12
N TYR A 174 -4.90 8.72 7.86
CA TYR A 174 -5.54 8.63 6.54
C TYR A 174 -5.52 9.98 5.82
N PRO A 175 -5.32 10.00 4.49
CA PRO A 175 -5.24 11.23 3.70
C PRO A 175 -6.65 11.82 3.50
N GLY A 176 -7.13 12.54 4.52
CA GLY A 176 -8.39 13.26 4.48
C GLY A 176 -8.23 14.67 3.92
N TYR A 177 -9.33 15.22 3.38
CA TYR A 177 -9.42 16.60 2.93
C TYR A 177 -10.80 17.20 3.20
N ALA A 178 -10.85 18.51 3.29
CA ALA A 178 -12.06 19.31 3.19
C ALA A 178 -12.07 20.01 1.83
N THR A 179 -13.25 20.10 1.21
CA THR A 179 -13.40 20.76 -0.09
C THR A 179 -14.47 21.83 -0.06
N THR A 180 -14.18 22.92 -0.78
CA THR A 180 -15.16 23.95 -1.13
C THR A 180 -15.31 23.97 -2.64
N CYS A 181 -16.48 23.64 -3.11
CA CYS A 181 -16.80 23.50 -4.52
C CYS A 181 -17.71 24.63 -4.99
N ARG A 182 -17.41 25.18 -6.16
CA ARG A 182 -18.27 26.09 -6.90
C ARG A 182 -18.25 25.69 -8.37
N PHE A 183 -19.39 25.33 -8.89
CA PHE A 183 -19.61 24.94 -10.28
C PHE A 183 -20.58 25.93 -10.91
N SER A 184 -20.23 26.48 -12.07
CA SER A 184 -21.12 27.35 -12.83
C SER A 184 -21.12 26.95 -14.30
N TRP A 185 -22.30 27.03 -14.91
CA TRP A 185 -22.54 26.75 -16.32
C TRP A 185 -23.35 27.88 -16.95
N ARG A 186 -23.06 28.17 -18.21
CA ARG A 186 -23.94 28.93 -19.10
C ARG A 186 -24.56 27.96 -20.08
N LEU A 187 -25.88 27.90 -20.07
CA LEU A 187 -26.68 27.00 -20.89
C LEU A 187 -27.54 27.82 -21.82
N ARG A 188 -27.75 27.34 -23.03
CA ARG A 188 -28.62 28.01 -24.04
C ARG A 188 -29.57 26.98 -24.63
N ASN A 189 -30.82 27.34 -24.81
CA ASN A 189 -31.75 26.56 -25.61
C ASN A 189 -31.34 26.62 -27.09
N PRO A 190 -30.88 25.52 -27.71
CA PRO A 190 -30.47 25.56 -29.12
C PRO A 190 -31.64 25.52 -30.08
N ALA A 191 -32.86 25.16 -29.63
CA ALA A 191 -34.03 25.02 -30.46
C ALA A 191 -34.75 26.35 -30.71
N ALA A 192 -35.39 26.50 -31.85
CA ALA A 192 -36.22 27.66 -32.21
C ALA A 192 -37.65 27.58 -31.60
N ARG A 193 -37.83 26.88 -30.47
CA ARG A 193 -39.12 26.68 -29.79
C ARG A 193 -38.90 26.60 -28.25
N ASP A 194 -40.00 26.74 -27.54
CA ASP A 194 -40.03 26.54 -26.08
C ASP A 194 -39.71 25.07 -25.75
N VAL A 195 -38.90 24.88 -24.74
CA VAL A 195 -38.50 23.54 -24.24
C VAL A 195 -38.59 23.51 -22.73
N THR A 196 -38.79 22.31 -22.18
CA THR A 196 -38.58 22.06 -20.75
C THR A 196 -37.20 21.45 -20.57
N ALA A 197 -36.34 22.17 -19.85
CA ALA A 197 -35.01 21.72 -19.49
C ALA A 197 -35.05 21.01 -18.13
N THR A 198 -34.55 19.79 -18.07
CA THR A 198 -34.28 19.04 -16.83
C THR A 198 -32.80 19.07 -16.57
N LEU A 199 -32.39 19.84 -15.57
CA LEU A 199 -31.00 19.93 -15.09
C LEU A 199 -30.79 18.90 -13.99
N ARG A 200 -29.81 18.01 -14.13
CA ARG A 200 -29.47 17.01 -13.13
C ARG A 200 -27.99 17.08 -12.79
N PHE A 201 -27.68 17.54 -11.57
CA PHE A 201 -26.33 17.63 -11.03
C PHE A 201 -26.09 16.48 -10.05
N PRO A 202 -25.22 15.51 -10.39
CA PRO A 202 -24.86 14.42 -9.48
C PRO A 202 -24.00 14.95 -8.33
N LEU A 203 -24.29 14.54 -7.11
CA LEU A 203 -23.42 14.80 -5.96
C LEU A 203 -22.25 13.83 -5.97
N PRO A 204 -21.04 14.24 -5.52
CA PRO A 204 -19.80 13.45 -5.66
C PRO A 204 -19.82 12.07 -5.03
N ALA A 205 -20.52 11.90 -3.91
CA ALA A 205 -20.66 10.61 -3.24
C ALA A 205 -21.97 10.52 -2.45
N ALA A 206 -22.62 9.37 -2.47
CA ALA A 206 -23.94 9.19 -1.84
C ALA A 206 -23.89 9.26 -0.30
N SER A 207 -22.78 8.84 0.32
CA SER A 207 -22.58 8.82 1.78
C SER A 207 -21.80 10.02 2.31
N ALA A 208 -21.51 11.02 1.46
CA ALA A 208 -20.82 12.22 1.90
C ALA A 208 -21.77 13.24 2.57
N MET A 209 -21.21 14.08 3.44
CA MET A 209 -21.91 15.22 4.01
C MET A 209 -21.67 16.43 3.12
N TYR A 210 -22.75 17.19 2.87
CA TYR A 210 -22.74 18.42 2.07
C TYR A 210 -23.22 19.58 2.92
N ASP A 211 -22.29 20.48 3.28
CA ASP A 211 -22.56 21.68 4.04
C ASP A 211 -22.69 22.89 3.10
N GLU A 212 -23.47 23.88 3.49
CA GLU A 212 -23.64 25.16 2.76
C GLU A 212 -24.08 24.95 1.29
N LEU A 213 -24.91 23.91 1.03
CA LEU A 213 -25.41 23.64 -0.31
C LEU A 213 -26.31 24.78 -0.79
N ALA A 214 -25.86 25.45 -1.82
CA ALA A 214 -26.61 26.51 -2.50
C ALA A 214 -26.69 26.25 -4.00
N VAL A 215 -27.85 26.50 -4.56
CA VAL A 215 -28.12 26.40 -6.01
C VAL A 215 -28.78 27.69 -6.45
N ALA A 216 -28.22 28.29 -7.51
CA ALA A 216 -28.74 29.54 -8.09
C ALA A 216 -29.00 29.40 -9.59
N LEU A 217 -30.03 30.07 -10.06
CA LEU A 217 -30.37 30.28 -11.46
C LEU A 217 -30.33 31.77 -11.74
N ASN A 218 -29.48 32.22 -12.67
CA ASN A 218 -29.26 33.63 -12.97
C ASN A 218 -29.00 34.46 -11.69
N GLY A 219 -28.28 33.93 -10.71
CA GLY A 219 -27.97 34.58 -9.44
C GLY A 219 -29.06 34.49 -8.36
N ALA A 220 -30.28 34.05 -8.69
CA ALA A 220 -31.36 33.86 -7.74
C ALA A 220 -31.38 32.40 -7.17
N SER A 221 -31.56 32.29 -5.85
CA SER A 221 -31.65 30.97 -5.20
C SER A 221 -32.90 30.19 -5.67
N VAL A 222 -32.69 28.93 -6.03
CA VAL A 222 -33.78 28.04 -6.49
C VAL A 222 -33.99 26.85 -5.56
N ARG A 223 -33.55 26.93 -4.32
CA ARG A 223 -33.56 25.83 -3.35
C ARG A 223 -34.94 25.19 -3.16
N GLU A 224 -36.00 25.95 -3.15
CA GLU A 224 -37.38 25.45 -2.97
C GLU A 224 -37.90 24.65 -4.17
N ARG A 225 -37.32 24.85 -5.34
CA ARG A 225 -37.69 24.17 -6.60
C ARG A 225 -36.88 22.90 -6.85
N LEU A 226 -35.83 22.68 -6.07
CA LEU A 226 -34.93 21.54 -6.21
C LEU A 226 -35.59 20.25 -5.71
N ARG A 227 -35.43 19.20 -6.49
CA ARG A 227 -35.72 17.82 -6.08
C ARG A 227 -34.41 17.07 -5.89
N ILE A 228 -34.30 16.34 -4.79
CA ILE A 228 -33.11 15.48 -4.54
C ILE A 228 -33.55 14.04 -4.81
N ARG A 229 -32.98 13.43 -5.84
CA ARG A 229 -33.26 12.04 -6.23
C ARG A 229 -31.98 11.30 -6.58
N SER A 230 -31.81 10.07 -6.10
CA SER A 230 -30.69 9.19 -6.46
C SER A 230 -29.33 9.90 -6.41
N ASN A 231 -29.04 10.57 -5.31
CA ASN A 231 -27.81 11.34 -5.10
C ASN A 231 -27.54 12.43 -6.17
N ALA A 232 -28.59 13.06 -6.66
CA ALA A 232 -28.50 14.17 -7.61
C ALA A 232 -29.50 15.26 -7.28
N LEU A 233 -29.13 16.50 -7.62
CA LEU A 233 -29.99 17.67 -7.56
C LEU A 233 -30.68 17.81 -8.92
N GLU A 234 -32.02 17.79 -8.94
CA GLU A 234 -32.81 17.93 -10.14
C GLU A 234 -33.62 19.23 -10.12
N LEU A 235 -33.59 19.95 -11.24
CA LEU A 235 -34.35 21.18 -11.45
C LEU A 235 -34.98 21.13 -12.83
N GLU A 236 -36.30 21.34 -12.89
CA GLU A 236 -37.03 21.48 -14.13
C GLU A 236 -37.45 22.95 -14.35
N LEU A 237 -37.20 23.45 -15.54
CA LEU A 237 -37.51 24.83 -15.91
C LEU A 237 -37.88 24.97 -17.40
N PRO A 238 -38.82 25.85 -17.76
CA PRO A 238 -39.11 26.19 -19.16
C PRO A 238 -38.01 27.12 -19.67
N LEU A 239 -37.59 26.95 -20.92
CA LEU A 239 -36.67 27.84 -21.65
C LEU A 239 -37.26 28.24 -22.96
N LYS A 240 -37.29 29.55 -23.22
CA LYS A 240 -37.69 30.11 -24.49
C LYS A 240 -36.65 29.87 -25.60
N PRO A 241 -37.02 30.02 -26.87
CA PRO A 241 -36.07 29.92 -27.98
C PRO A 241 -34.84 30.79 -27.78
N SER A 242 -33.66 30.20 -27.96
CA SER A 242 -32.34 30.88 -27.79
C SER A 242 -32.08 31.51 -26.42
N GLU A 243 -32.92 31.28 -25.42
CA GLU A 243 -32.71 31.81 -24.06
C GLU A 243 -31.46 31.22 -23.44
N GLU A 244 -30.65 32.10 -22.85
CA GLU A 244 -29.45 31.72 -22.06
C GLU A 244 -29.73 31.84 -20.57
N ILE A 245 -29.27 30.86 -19.81
CA ILE A 245 -29.36 30.82 -18.35
C ILE A 245 -27.99 30.51 -17.72
N GLY A 246 -27.74 31.12 -16.56
CA GLY A 246 -26.63 30.78 -15.68
C GLY A 246 -27.10 29.84 -14.58
N TYR A 247 -26.49 28.66 -14.45
CA TYR A 247 -26.78 27.72 -13.39
C TYR A 247 -25.54 27.55 -12.52
N GLU A 248 -25.69 27.72 -11.21
CA GLU A 248 -24.60 27.64 -10.25
C GLU A 248 -24.94 26.68 -9.13
N VAL A 249 -23.94 25.84 -8.72
CA VAL A 249 -24.01 24.97 -7.56
C VAL A 249 -22.78 25.18 -6.72
N SER A 250 -22.95 25.42 -5.44
CA SER A 250 -21.84 25.50 -4.49
C SER A 250 -22.15 24.71 -3.23
N PHE A 251 -21.12 24.08 -2.66
CA PHE A 251 -21.20 23.32 -1.42
C PHE A 251 -19.82 23.12 -0.81
N LYS A 252 -19.79 22.78 0.48
CA LYS A 252 -18.62 22.25 1.17
C LYS A 252 -18.84 20.77 1.43
N SER A 253 -17.75 20.00 1.35
CA SER A 253 -17.79 18.57 1.61
C SER A 253 -16.45 18.09 2.19
N ARG A 254 -16.38 16.82 2.54
CA ARG A 254 -15.20 16.16 3.12
C ARG A 254 -15.01 14.83 2.45
N GLY A 255 -13.76 14.44 2.23
CA GLY A 255 -13.46 13.17 1.57
C GLY A 255 -12.09 12.64 1.94
N LEU A 256 -11.75 11.48 1.36
CA LEU A 256 -10.52 10.75 1.56
C LEU A 256 -9.83 10.46 0.23
N SER A 257 -8.56 10.24 0.29
CA SER A 257 -7.69 9.66 -0.75
C SER A 257 -7.58 10.45 -2.04
N PHE A 258 -8.66 10.76 -2.73
CA PHE A 258 -8.65 11.52 -3.98
C PHE A 258 -9.91 12.35 -4.17
N TRP A 259 -9.82 13.37 -5.03
CA TRP A 259 -10.93 14.09 -5.59
C TRP A 259 -10.81 14.08 -7.12
N TYR A 260 -11.92 13.78 -7.81
CA TYR A 260 -11.94 13.57 -9.24
C TYR A 260 -13.17 14.20 -9.88
N PHE A 261 -13.00 14.93 -10.98
CA PHE A 261 -14.07 15.42 -11.83
C PHE A 261 -14.14 14.55 -13.08
N GLN A 262 -15.27 13.87 -13.24
CA GLN A 262 -15.51 13.00 -14.38
C GLN A 262 -16.22 13.74 -15.50
N VAL A 263 -15.57 13.83 -16.64
CA VAL A 263 -16.18 14.36 -17.87
C VAL A 263 -17.08 13.29 -18.45
N ARG A 264 -18.24 13.69 -18.97
CA ARG A 264 -19.20 12.78 -19.57
C ARG A 264 -18.73 12.34 -20.98
N GLU A 265 -18.69 11.06 -21.20
CA GLU A 265 -18.40 10.49 -22.52
C GLU A 265 -19.37 10.96 -23.61
N ALA A 266 -18.90 10.95 -24.85
CA ALA A 266 -19.69 11.17 -26.07
C ALA A 266 -20.29 12.58 -26.25
N ARG A 267 -19.83 13.60 -25.52
CA ARG A 267 -20.25 14.98 -25.74
C ARG A 267 -19.07 15.90 -26.00
N GLU A 268 -19.25 16.82 -26.96
CA GLU A 268 -18.30 17.91 -27.17
C GLU A 268 -18.29 18.85 -25.97
N ILE A 269 -17.13 19.01 -25.35
CA ILE A 269 -16.88 19.97 -24.29
C ILE A 269 -16.65 21.31 -24.94
N ARG A 270 -17.33 22.36 -24.44
CA ARG A 270 -17.18 23.73 -24.94
C ARG A 270 -16.82 24.66 -23.80
N ASP A 271 -15.70 25.37 -23.96
CA ASP A 271 -15.21 26.41 -23.04
C ASP A 271 -15.30 26.01 -21.56
N LEU A 272 -14.67 24.87 -21.21
CA LEU A 272 -14.60 24.38 -19.84
C LEU A 272 -13.28 24.84 -19.19
N GLU A 273 -13.40 25.44 -18.00
CA GLU A 273 -12.28 25.74 -17.13
C GLU A 273 -12.54 25.16 -15.74
N LEU A 274 -11.62 24.30 -15.25
CA LEU A 274 -11.61 23.81 -13.89
C LEU A 274 -10.32 24.30 -13.20
N LYS A 275 -10.48 25.00 -12.08
CA LYS A 275 -9.39 25.38 -11.18
C LYS A 275 -9.44 24.56 -9.91
N LEU A 276 -8.36 23.82 -9.63
CA LEU A 276 -8.14 23.13 -8.36
C LEU A 276 -7.13 23.93 -7.53
N VAL A 277 -7.57 24.51 -6.44
CA VAL A 277 -6.72 25.25 -5.49
C VAL A 277 -6.33 24.31 -4.36
N LEU A 278 -5.04 24.12 -4.17
CA LEU A 278 -4.42 23.17 -3.24
C LEU A 278 -3.52 23.94 -2.27
N PRO A 279 -4.05 24.56 -1.20
CA PRO A 279 -3.29 25.48 -0.34
C PRO A 279 -2.10 24.83 0.36
N ASP A 280 -2.22 23.53 0.72
CA ASP A 280 -1.27 22.80 1.57
C ASP A 280 -0.52 21.70 0.80
N MET A 281 -0.65 21.65 -0.53
CA MET A 281 -0.05 20.61 -1.37
C MET A 281 0.94 21.20 -2.37
N PRO A 282 2.25 21.10 -2.11
CA PRO A 282 3.27 21.62 -3.02
C PRO A 282 3.31 20.77 -4.31
N ARG A 283 3.71 21.40 -5.42
CA ARG A 283 3.77 20.78 -6.75
C ARG A 283 4.52 19.43 -6.76
N LYS A 284 5.55 19.26 -5.92
CA LYS A 284 6.37 18.05 -5.86
C LYS A 284 5.63 16.83 -5.27
N SER A 285 4.56 17.05 -4.52
CA SER A 285 3.76 15.98 -3.89
C SER A 285 2.52 15.61 -4.70
N LEU A 286 2.33 16.22 -5.89
CA LEU A 286 1.17 15.97 -6.71
C LEU A 286 1.23 14.57 -7.35
N ASN A 287 0.15 13.83 -7.21
CA ASN A 287 -0.13 12.61 -7.93
C ASN A 287 -1.53 12.70 -8.55
N TYR A 288 -1.73 12.02 -9.67
CA TYR A 288 -2.98 12.09 -10.41
C TYR A 288 -3.64 10.71 -10.45
N PRO A 289 -4.98 10.65 -10.22
CA PRO A 289 -5.73 9.41 -10.38
C PRO A 289 -5.59 8.83 -11.79
N GLU A 290 -5.75 7.51 -11.90
CA GLU A 290 -5.75 6.84 -13.19
C GLU A 290 -6.86 7.39 -14.10
N GLY A 291 -6.57 7.54 -15.38
CA GLY A 291 -7.51 8.14 -16.34
C GLY A 291 -7.61 9.68 -16.29
N CYS A 292 -6.79 10.34 -15.46
CA CYS A 292 -6.75 11.78 -15.36
C CYS A 292 -5.96 12.41 -16.52
N MET A 293 -6.43 13.57 -17.03
CA MET A 293 -5.62 14.39 -17.93
C MET A 293 -4.65 15.25 -17.13
N THR A 294 -3.56 15.66 -17.76
CA THR A 294 -2.62 16.60 -17.16
C THR A 294 -3.20 18.02 -17.16
N PRO A 295 -2.97 18.84 -16.11
CA PRO A 295 -3.41 20.23 -16.10
C PRO A 295 -2.74 21.04 -17.20
N THR A 296 -3.49 22.01 -17.76
CA THR A 296 -2.99 22.94 -18.76
C THR A 296 -1.93 23.89 -18.18
N ALA A 297 -2.09 24.27 -16.91
CA ALA A 297 -1.14 25.09 -16.18
C ALA A 297 -1.09 24.68 -14.71
N VAL A 298 0.10 24.81 -14.10
CA VAL A 298 0.34 24.63 -12.67
C VAL A 298 1.07 25.86 -12.17
N ALA A 299 0.44 26.61 -11.27
CA ALA A 299 1.02 27.79 -10.65
C ALA A 299 1.26 27.53 -9.16
N ASP A 300 2.43 27.90 -8.65
CA ASP A 300 2.73 27.84 -7.21
C ASP A 300 1.98 28.97 -6.48
N ALA A 301 1.39 28.65 -5.33
CA ALA A 301 0.60 29.55 -4.50
C ALA A 301 0.97 29.39 -3.03
N GLY A 302 1.95 30.13 -2.55
CA GLY A 302 2.46 30.04 -1.18
C GLY A 302 3.07 28.67 -0.89
N HIS A 303 2.48 27.92 0.05
CA HIS A 303 2.91 26.56 0.38
C HIS A 303 2.29 25.47 -0.50
N GLY A 304 1.33 25.86 -1.35
CA GLY A 304 0.59 24.96 -2.21
C GLY A 304 0.68 25.34 -3.69
N CYS A 305 -0.30 24.90 -4.48
CA CYS A 305 -0.38 25.18 -5.90
C CYS A 305 -1.81 25.28 -6.41
N VAL A 306 -1.96 25.83 -7.62
CA VAL A 306 -3.23 25.90 -8.37
C VAL A 306 -3.06 25.15 -9.67
N LEU A 307 -3.90 24.14 -9.88
CA LEU A 307 -3.98 23.41 -11.15
C LEU A 307 -5.11 24.03 -11.98
N THR A 308 -4.83 24.37 -13.23
CA THR A 308 -5.82 24.85 -14.17
C THR A 308 -5.96 23.87 -15.33
N TYR A 309 -7.17 23.41 -15.56
CA TYR A 309 -7.56 22.64 -16.74
C TYR A 309 -8.43 23.51 -17.62
N ARG A 310 -8.04 23.69 -18.87
CA ARG A 310 -8.78 24.48 -19.83
C ARG A 310 -8.98 23.71 -21.12
N LEU A 311 -10.24 23.60 -21.55
CA LEU A 311 -10.67 22.93 -22.76
C LEU A 311 -11.60 23.87 -23.54
N ASP A 312 -11.09 24.49 -24.58
CA ASP A 312 -11.88 25.43 -25.41
C ASP A 312 -12.91 24.65 -26.26
N ARG A 313 -12.46 23.57 -26.90
CA ARG A 313 -13.32 22.65 -27.65
C ARG A 313 -12.66 21.27 -27.71
N ALA A 314 -13.25 20.26 -27.09
CA ALA A 314 -12.65 18.94 -26.99
C ALA A 314 -13.67 17.82 -26.94
N LEU A 315 -13.26 16.62 -27.37
CA LEU A 315 -13.90 15.35 -27.07
C LEU A 315 -12.93 14.55 -26.19
N SER A 316 -13.34 14.24 -24.98
CA SER A 316 -12.51 13.50 -24.04
C SER A 316 -13.37 12.67 -23.09
N ASN A 317 -12.86 11.49 -22.74
CA ASN A 317 -13.38 10.66 -21.65
C ASN A 317 -12.48 10.72 -20.41
N LYS A 318 -11.39 11.49 -20.46
CA LYS A 318 -10.47 11.64 -19.35
C LYS A 318 -10.98 12.69 -18.38
N GLY A 319 -10.92 12.38 -17.11
CA GLY A 319 -11.28 13.31 -16.05
C GLY A 319 -10.14 14.21 -15.60
N MET A 320 -10.40 14.97 -14.56
CA MET A 320 -9.50 15.95 -13.95
C MET A 320 -9.52 15.74 -12.43
N GLY A 321 -8.37 15.67 -11.79
CA GLY A 321 -8.37 15.45 -10.36
C GLY A 321 -7.00 15.29 -9.77
N ILE A 322 -6.97 14.92 -8.49
CA ILE A 322 -5.74 14.78 -7.72
C ILE A 322 -5.91 13.69 -6.65
N GLU A 323 -4.82 12.96 -6.40
CA GLU A 323 -4.67 12.12 -5.23
C GLU A 323 -4.09 12.93 -4.08
N ILE A 324 -4.68 12.78 -2.91
CA ILE A 324 -4.16 13.42 -1.70
C ILE A 324 -2.93 12.64 -1.24
N PRO A 325 -1.79 13.31 -0.99
CA PRO A 325 -0.58 12.64 -0.57
C PRO A 325 -0.78 11.76 0.66
N LYS A 326 -0.41 10.49 0.55
CA LYS A 326 -0.43 9.56 1.67
C LYS A 326 0.69 9.91 2.64
N LEU A 327 0.37 9.90 3.93
CA LEU A 327 1.38 9.94 4.98
C LEU A 327 1.86 8.52 5.24
N THR A 328 3.17 8.32 5.21
CA THR A 328 3.78 7.01 5.48
C THR A 328 3.44 6.57 6.90
N GLN A 329 2.86 5.40 7.03
CA GLN A 329 2.45 4.86 8.33
C GLN A 329 3.58 4.05 8.97
N PRO A 330 3.67 4.02 10.33
CA PRO A 330 4.68 3.22 11.01
C PRO A 330 4.66 1.74 10.63
N GLY A 331 3.47 1.15 10.48
CA GLY A 331 3.32 -0.23 10.06
C GLY A 331 3.72 -0.50 8.61
N GLU A 332 3.54 0.46 7.69
CA GLU A 332 4.03 0.33 6.31
C GLU A 332 5.56 0.27 6.28
N LEU A 333 6.23 1.12 7.10
CA LEU A 333 7.68 1.11 7.23
C LEU A 333 8.18 -0.21 7.83
N ALA A 334 7.54 -0.70 8.90
CA ALA A 334 7.88 -1.98 9.51
C ALA A 334 7.70 -3.14 8.52
N GLY A 335 6.58 -3.20 7.81
CA GLY A 335 6.32 -4.20 6.80
C GLY A 335 7.36 -4.22 5.68
N ALA A 336 7.73 -3.04 5.17
CA ALA A 336 8.75 -2.91 4.14
C ALA A 336 10.15 -3.40 4.61
N VAL A 337 10.52 -3.10 5.85
CA VAL A 337 11.78 -3.58 6.46
C VAL A 337 11.72 -5.10 6.71
N LEU A 338 10.61 -5.62 7.21
CA LEU A 338 10.42 -7.07 7.44
C LEU A 338 10.51 -7.88 6.15
N ASP A 339 10.01 -7.36 5.02
CA ASP A 339 10.11 -8.01 3.71
C ASP A 339 11.56 -8.17 3.24
N GLU A 340 12.43 -7.24 3.58
CA GLU A 340 13.86 -7.30 3.25
C GLU A 340 14.70 -8.00 4.34
N ALA A 341 14.16 -8.15 5.55
CA ALA A 341 14.88 -8.73 6.70
C ALA A 341 15.41 -10.14 6.40
N ARG A 342 14.65 -10.99 5.71
CA ARG A 342 15.11 -12.34 5.33
C ARG A 342 16.35 -12.32 4.45
N LYS A 343 16.40 -11.43 3.45
CA LYS A 343 17.54 -11.34 2.53
C LYS A 343 18.80 -10.89 3.29
N GLY A 344 18.66 -9.84 4.11
CA GLY A 344 19.74 -9.38 4.99
C GLY A 344 20.20 -10.46 5.95
N TRP A 345 19.28 -11.21 6.53
CA TRP A 345 19.57 -12.30 7.44
C TRP A 345 20.33 -13.46 6.77
N VAL A 346 19.97 -13.86 5.54
CA VAL A 346 20.71 -14.87 4.77
C VAL A 346 22.15 -14.39 4.47
N LEU A 347 22.30 -13.12 4.05
CA LEU A 347 23.63 -12.53 3.85
C LEU A 347 24.45 -12.50 5.14
N LEU A 348 23.84 -12.16 6.28
CA LEU A 348 24.46 -12.18 7.59
C LEU A 348 24.95 -13.58 7.98
N LEU A 349 24.10 -14.61 7.83
CA LEU A 349 24.52 -15.97 8.12
C LEU A 349 25.70 -16.42 7.26
N ALA A 350 25.65 -16.16 5.95
CA ALA A 350 26.73 -16.48 5.02
C ALA A 350 28.02 -15.75 5.41
N ALA A 351 27.92 -14.48 5.76
CA ALA A 351 29.04 -13.65 6.16
C ALA A 351 29.67 -14.13 7.48
N LEU A 352 28.88 -14.40 8.50
CA LEU A 352 29.34 -14.92 9.78
C LEU A 352 29.97 -16.32 9.66
N LEU A 353 29.39 -17.21 8.84
CA LEU A 353 29.94 -18.53 8.57
C LEU A 353 31.29 -18.45 7.86
N LEU A 354 31.37 -17.69 6.78
CA LEU A 354 32.61 -17.53 6.01
C LEU A 354 33.64 -16.74 6.81
N GLY A 355 33.26 -15.56 7.32
CA GLY A 355 34.14 -14.67 8.09
C GLY A 355 34.68 -15.33 9.35
N GLY A 356 33.83 -15.97 10.15
CA GLY A 356 34.26 -16.68 11.36
C GLY A 356 35.16 -17.87 11.06
N THR A 357 34.92 -18.61 9.94
CA THR A 357 35.79 -19.70 9.49
C THR A 357 37.17 -19.15 9.05
N LEU A 358 37.20 -18.06 8.31
CA LEU A 358 38.41 -17.40 7.87
C LEU A 358 39.19 -16.79 9.05
N ALA A 359 38.48 -16.27 10.06
CA ALA A 359 39.08 -15.78 11.31
C ALA A 359 39.59 -16.92 12.21
N GLY A 360 39.32 -18.19 11.88
CA GLY A 360 39.79 -19.35 12.65
C GLY A 360 38.99 -19.64 13.92
N PHE A 361 37.77 -19.09 14.03
CA PHE A 361 36.90 -19.31 15.19
C PHE A 361 36.34 -20.73 15.18
N LYS A 362 36.52 -21.51 16.27
CA LYS A 362 36.20 -22.94 16.32
C LYS A 362 34.66 -23.25 16.28
N HIS A 363 33.85 -22.32 16.77
CA HIS A 363 32.40 -22.50 16.91
C HIS A 363 31.58 -21.59 15.99
N THR A 364 32.11 -21.31 14.80
CA THR A 364 31.52 -20.37 13.83
C THR A 364 30.05 -20.65 13.52
N ALA A 365 29.70 -21.93 13.30
CA ALA A 365 28.32 -22.28 12.95
C ALA A 365 27.35 -22.01 14.11
N LEU A 366 27.74 -22.29 15.34
CA LEU A 366 26.94 -22.00 16.53
C LEU A 366 26.78 -20.48 16.72
N LEU A 367 27.89 -19.72 16.56
CA LEU A 367 27.88 -18.28 16.62
C LEU A 367 26.93 -17.70 15.58
N ALA A 368 27.02 -18.14 14.32
CA ALA A 368 26.17 -17.66 13.22
C ALA A 368 24.67 -17.90 13.50
N VAL A 369 24.31 -19.10 13.99
CA VAL A 369 22.93 -19.41 14.35
C VAL A 369 22.45 -18.58 15.53
N PHE A 370 23.27 -18.36 16.55
CA PHE A 370 22.91 -17.58 17.73
C PHE A 370 22.69 -16.10 17.39
N VAL A 371 23.63 -15.51 16.66
CA VAL A 371 23.52 -14.12 16.18
C VAL A 371 22.34 -13.98 15.21
N GLY A 372 22.19 -14.94 14.30
CA GLY A 372 21.07 -14.98 13.37
C GLY A 372 19.70 -15.08 14.06
N ALA A 373 19.60 -15.90 15.13
CA ALA A 373 18.39 -16.00 15.94
C ALA A 373 18.07 -14.69 16.65
N ALA A 374 19.06 -14.05 17.29
CA ALA A 374 18.84 -12.79 17.97
C ALA A 374 18.38 -11.67 17.01
N VAL A 375 18.97 -11.61 15.81
CA VAL A 375 18.54 -10.66 14.76
C VAL A 375 17.12 -10.99 14.25
N ALA A 376 16.80 -12.28 14.02
CA ALA A 376 15.48 -12.69 13.59
C ALA A 376 14.39 -12.32 14.62
N PHE A 377 14.64 -12.53 15.90
CA PHE A 377 13.72 -12.14 16.97
C PHE A 377 13.63 -10.62 17.13
N ALA A 378 14.73 -9.88 16.93
CA ALA A 378 14.67 -8.41 16.94
C ALA A 378 13.73 -7.86 15.87
N TYR A 379 13.69 -8.45 14.67
CA TYR A 379 12.73 -8.10 13.63
C TYR A 379 11.30 -8.54 13.97
N GLY A 380 11.11 -9.70 14.61
CA GLY A 380 9.81 -10.10 15.14
C GLY A 380 9.24 -9.05 16.09
N LEU A 381 10.05 -8.63 17.07
CA LEU A 381 9.69 -7.56 18.02
C LEU A 381 9.44 -6.20 17.34
N LEU A 382 10.14 -5.88 16.26
CA LEU A 382 9.86 -4.67 15.48
C LEU A 382 8.43 -4.70 14.92
N GLY A 383 7.99 -5.83 14.38
CA GLY A 383 6.61 -6.03 13.91
C GLY A 383 5.59 -5.86 15.05
N ASP A 384 5.82 -6.53 16.18
CA ASP A 384 4.88 -6.56 17.30
C ASP A 384 4.70 -5.18 17.98
N PHE A 385 5.75 -4.36 18.04
CA PHE A 385 5.74 -3.09 18.77
C PHE A 385 5.63 -1.84 17.91
N CYS A 386 5.72 -1.92 16.56
CA CYS A 386 5.66 -0.73 15.70
C CYS A 386 4.30 -0.01 15.74
N ASP A 387 3.20 -0.70 16.04
CA ASP A 387 1.87 -0.12 16.16
C ASP A 387 1.55 0.42 17.56
N THR A 388 2.51 0.32 18.49
CA THR A 388 2.41 0.94 19.82
C THR A 388 2.70 2.45 19.75
N PRO A 389 2.53 3.20 20.84
CA PRO A 389 2.90 4.62 20.89
C PRO A 389 4.37 4.91 20.57
N LEU A 390 5.26 3.91 20.64
CA LEU A 390 6.66 4.03 20.23
C LEU A 390 6.80 4.26 18.73
N GLY A 391 5.90 3.70 17.93
CA GLY A 391 5.97 3.74 16.48
C GLY A 391 7.18 2.97 15.92
N PHE A 392 7.40 3.05 14.62
CA PHE A 392 8.52 2.37 13.95
C PHE A 392 9.88 2.80 14.48
N TRP A 393 10.14 4.12 14.54
CA TRP A 393 11.44 4.67 14.95
C TRP A 393 11.74 4.45 16.44
N GLY A 394 10.71 4.60 17.31
CA GLY A 394 10.86 4.34 18.74
C GLY A 394 11.14 2.87 19.03
N THR A 395 10.45 1.95 18.37
CA THR A 395 10.70 0.51 18.49
C THR A 395 12.08 0.14 17.95
N GLY A 396 12.50 0.70 16.82
CA GLY A 396 13.85 0.52 16.30
C GLY A 396 14.92 0.96 17.30
N ALA A 397 14.75 2.12 17.93
CA ALA A 397 15.70 2.69 18.89
C ALA A 397 15.72 1.94 20.24
N VAL A 398 14.56 1.50 20.76
CA VAL A 398 14.46 0.93 22.11
C VAL A 398 14.60 -0.60 22.12
N VAL A 399 14.25 -1.28 21.02
CA VAL A 399 14.26 -2.75 20.95
C VAL A 399 15.37 -3.25 20.03
N VAL A 400 15.36 -2.86 18.76
CA VAL A 400 16.27 -3.44 17.74
C VAL A 400 17.72 -2.99 18.01
N LEU A 401 17.94 -1.69 18.18
CA LEU A 401 19.28 -1.15 18.35
C LEU A 401 20.01 -1.69 19.59
N PRO A 402 19.40 -1.79 20.80
CA PRO A 402 20.05 -2.43 21.95
C PRO A 402 20.44 -3.87 21.71
N ILE A 403 19.61 -4.67 21.04
CA ILE A 403 19.96 -6.06 20.69
C ILE A 403 21.19 -6.09 19.78
N ILE A 404 21.23 -5.26 18.74
CA ILE A 404 22.38 -5.16 17.84
C ILE A 404 23.63 -4.72 18.61
N VAL A 405 23.54 -3.72 19.49
CA VAL A 405 24.67 -3.25 20.32
C VAL A 405 25.19 -4.38 21.22
N LEU A 406 24.30 -5.14 21.87
CA LEU A 406 24.71 -6.29 22.69
C LEU A 406 25.42 -7.36 21.86
N LEU A 407 24.95 -7.64 20.65
CA LEU A 407 25.60 -8.57 19.72
C LEU A 407 26.97 -8.07 19.28
N VAL A 408 27.11 -6.77 18.99
CA VAL A 408 28.41 -6.13 18.67
C VAL A 408 29.40 -6.32 19.82
N VAL A 409 28.99 -6.00 21.06
CA VAL A 409 29.82 -6.18 22.24
C VAL A 409 30.22 -7.65 22.44
N ALA A 410 29.26 -8.58 22.26
CA ALA A 410 29.54 -10.00 22.36
C ALA A 410 30.55 -10.46 21.30
N LEU A 411 30.37 -10.08 20.03
CA LEU A 411 31.28 -10.43 18.94
C LEU A 411 32.73 -9.91 19.20
N LEU A 412 32.88 -8.65 19.64
CA LEU A 412 34.17 -8.06 19.94
C LEU A 412 34.86 -8.74 21.12
N ARG A 413 34.11 -9.24 22.10
CA ARG A 413 34.67 -10.03 23.23
C ARG A 413 35.04 -11.45 22.83
N MET A 414 34.27 -12.09 21.93
CA MET A 414 34.48 -13.48 21.50
C MET A 414 35.60 -13.59 20.45
N VAL A 415 35.70 -12.61 19.55
CA VAL A 415 36.69 -12.56 18.47
C VAL A 415 37.42 -11.22 18.53
N PRO A 416 38.45 -11.11 19.36
CA PRO A 416 39.19 -9.84 19.51
C PRO A 416 40.01 -9.51 18.26
N GLY A 417 40.24 -8.21 18.03
CA GLY A 417 41.11 -7.74 16.97
C GLY A 417 40.37 -7.43 15.67
N ALA A 418 41.11 -7.36 14.57
CA ALA A 418 40.59 -6.88 13.29
C ALA A 418 39.58 -7.85 12.66
N GLU A 419 39.66 -9.15 12.96
CA GLU A 419 38.70 -10.17 12.54
C GLU A 419 37.34 -9.93 13.21
N GLY A 420 37.32 -9.63 14.52
CA GLY A 420 36.09 -9.29 15.22
C GLY A 420 35.45 -8.02 14.68
N ASN A 421 36.27 -6.99 14.36
CA ASN A 421 35.79 -5.77 13.73
C ASN A 421 35.12 -6.05 12.35
N ALA A 422 35.69 -6.99 11.56
CA ALA A 422 35.14 -7.39 10.29
C ALA A 422 33.75 -8.08 10.47
N LEU A 423 33.65 -9.00 11.44
CA LEU A 423 32.35 -9.65 11.75
C LEU A 423 31.31 -8.65 12.27
N VAL A 424 31.71 -7.65 13.03
CA VAL A 424 30.83 -6.55 13.47
C VAL A 424 30.37 -5.71 12.29
N LEU A 425 31.27 -5.39 11.36
CA LEU A 425 30.89 -4.67 10.13
C LEU A 425 29.83 -5.46 9.34
N GLU A 426 30.01 -6.78 9.19
CA GLU A 426 29.03 -7.66 8.54
C GLU A 426 27.69 -7.72 9.29
N LEU A 427 27.72 -7.79 10.62
CA LEU A 427 26.50 -7.75 11.44
C LEU A 427 25.71 -6.45 11.22
N VAL A 428 26.40 -5.32 11.27
CA VAL A 428 25.75 -4.01 11.09
C VAL A 428 25.27 -3.84 9.65
N ALA A 429 26.08 -4.22 8.66
CA ALA A 429 25.74 -4.07 7.25
C ALA A 429 24.54 -4.94 6.84
N PHE A 430 24.54 -6.22 7.20
CA PHE A 430 23.53 -7.17 6.74
C PHE A 430 22.39 -7.38 7.73
N GLY A 431 22.68 -7.27 9.03
CA GLY A 431 21.69 -7.41 10.10
C GLY A 431 20.89 -6.13 10.39
N LEU A 432 21.34 -4.97 9.94
CA LEU A 432 20.66 -3.68 10.21
C LEU A 432 20.52 -2.80 8.97
N TRP A 433 21.64 -2.39 8.34
CA TRP A 433 21.60 -1.39 7.28
C TRP A 433 20.86 -1.87 6.03
N TYR A 434 21.17 -3.08 5.54
CA TYR A 434 20.53 -3.57 4.31
C TYR A 434 19.01 -3.66 4.43
N PRO A 435 18.42 -4.31 5.45
CA PRO A 435 16.96 -4.38 5.56
C PRO A 435 16.30 -3.01 5.72
N CYS A 436 16.92 -2.11 6.51
CA CYS A 436 16.40 -0.77 6.70
C CYS A 436 16.45 0.05 5.41
N LEU A 437 17.60 0.11 4.73
CA LEU A 437 17.75 0.91 3.52
C LEU A 437 16.91 0.37 2.35
N ALA A 438 16.91 -0.96 2.16
CA ALA A 438 16.16 -1.59 1.09
C ALA A 438 14.65 -1.55 1.34
N GLY A 439 14.21 -1.59 2.59
CA GLY A 439 12.79 -1.47 2.95
C GLY A 439 12.29 -0.02 2.88
N LEU A 440 13.10 0.96 3.30
CA LEU A 440 12.70 2.37 3.31
C LEU A 440 12.80 3.04 1.93
N ASP A 441 13.68 2.57 1.05
CA ASP A 441 13.85 3.08 -0.32
C ASP A 441 13.61 1.97 -1.35
N ASP A 442 12.34 1.73 -1.64
CA ASP A 442 11.86 0.71 -2.58
C ASP A 442 12.49 0.82 -3.98
N LYS A 443 12.72 2.04 -4.44
CA LYS A 443 13.25 2.30 -5.80
C LYS A 443 14.70 1.85 -5.97
N ARG A 444 15.47 1.72 -4.88
CA ARG A 444 16.90 1.40 -4.90
C ARG A 444 17.24 0.05 -4.26
N ARG A 445 16.27 -0.83 -4.04
CA ARG A 445 16.49 -2.15 -3.41
C ARG A 445 17.65 -2.93 -4.05
N LEU A 446 17.71 -3.00 -5.37
CA LEU A 446 18.79 -3.69 -6.10
C LEU A 446 20.16 -3.04 -5.88
N LEU A 447 20.23 -1.70 -5.78
CA LEU A 447 21.46 -1.00 -5.48
C LEU A 447 21.99 -1.41 -4.11
N TYR A 448 21.16 -1.41 -3.08
CA TYR A 448 21.56 -1.79 -1.72
C TYR A 448 21.97 -3.26 -1.64
N LEU A 449 21.28 -4.16 -2.37
CA LEU A 449 21.67 -5.57 -2.45
C LEU A 449 23.05 -5.74 -3.09
N ASN A 450 23.29 -5.07 -4.22
CA ASN A 450 24.59 -5.12 -4.90
C ASN A 450 25.72 -4.53 -4.06
N LEU A 451 25.51 -3.39 -3.38
CA LEU A 451 26.49 -2.81 -2.47
C LEU A 451 26.81 -3.77 -1.32
N SER A 452 25.79 -4.43 -0.76
CA SER A 452 25.96 -5.43 0.29
C SER A 452 26.74 -6.64 -0.20
N ALA A 453 26.47 -7.14 -1.40
CA ALA A 453 27.23 -8.24 -2.00
C ALA A 453 28.71 -7.86 -2.26
N VAL A 454 28.96 -6.65 -2.76
CA VAL A 454 30.34 -6.15 -2.95
C VAL A 454 31.06 -6.05 -1.60
N LEU A 455 30.43 -5.49 -0.56
CA LEU A 455 30.99 -5.41 0.78
C LEU A 455 31.34 -6.81 1.33
N PHE A 456 30.43 -7.77 1.18
CA PHE A 456 30.66 -9.16 1.57
C PHE A 456 31.93 -9.74 0.90
N LEU A 457 32.05 -9.59 -0.44
CA LEU A 457 33.20 -10.10 -1.19
C LEU A 457 34.51 -9.42 -0.77
N VAL A 458 34.49 -8.11 -0.53
CA VAL A 458 35.69 -7.34 -0.10
C VAL A 458 36.14 -7.79 1.30
N VAL A 459 35.24 -7.94 2.25
CA VAL A 459 35.55 -8.41 3.61
C VAL A 459 36.05 -9.85 3.57
N ALA A 460 35.41 -10.75 2.83
CA ALA A 460 35.83 -12.12 2.66
C ALA A 460 37.23 -12.24 2.05
N ALA A 461 37.51 -11.47 0.97
CA ALA A 461 38.81 -11.45 0.32
C ALA A 461 39.92 -10.91 1.30
N TRP A 462 39.59 -9.87 2.06
CA TRP A 462 40.54 -9.31 3.05
C TRP A 462 40.85 -10.32 4.17
N LEU A 463 39.84 -11.02 4.73
CA LEU A 463 40.02 -12.05 5.74
C LEU A 463 40.86 -13.22 5.18
N LEU A 464 40.56 -13.67 3.96
CA LEU A 464 41.34 -14.71 3.29
C LEU A 464 42.82 -14.31 3.11
N ALA A 465 43.05 -13.14 2.56
CA ALA A 465 44.44 -12.62 2.36
C ALA A 465 45.20 -12.53 3.70
N ARG A 466 44.55 -12.12 4.79
CA ARG A 466 45.15 -12.06 6.13
C ARG A 466 45.49 -13.47 6.64
N ARG A 467 44.60 -14.45 6.48
CA ARG A 467 44.82 -15.85 6.86
C ARG A 467 46.01 -16.46 6.10
N LEU A 468 46.09 -16.22 4.79
CA LEU A 468 47.21 -16.72 3.95
C LEU A 468 48.56 -16.11 4.36
N ARG A 469 48.57 -14.83 4.78
CA ARG A 469 49.79 -14.18 5.31
C ARG A 469 50.21 -14.74 6.67
N ALA A 470 49.26 -15.05 7.55
CA ALA A 470 49.55 -15.65 8.84
C ALA A 470 50.11 -17.06 8.70
N GLY A 471 49.56 -17.89 7.77
CA GLY A 471 50.07 -19.25 7.50
C GLY A 471 51.46 -19.30 6.81
N LYS A 472 51.93 -18.18 6.24
CA LYS A 472 53.31 -18.12 5.67
C LYS A 472 54.39 -17.71 6.71
N ARG A 473 54.00 -17.35 7.95
CA ARG A 473 54.93 -16.96 9.03
C ARG A 473 55.21 -18.09 10.01
N VAL A 474 54.66 -19.27 9.79
CA VAL A 474 54.93 -20.54 10.44
C VAL A 474 55.71 -21.46 9.51
#